data_7f0c5107f21192db559d1f14eb30ae4e
#
_entry.id   7f0c5107f21192db559d1f14eb30ae4e
#
_cell.length_a   1.000
_cell.length_b   1.000
_cell.length_c   1.000
_cell.angle_alpha   90.00
_cell.angle_beta   90.00
_cell.angle_gamma   90.00
#
_symmetry.space_group_name_H-M   'P 1'
#
loop_
_entity.id
_entity.type
_entity.pdbx_description
1 polymer ?
#
loop_
_entity_poly.entity_id
_entity_poly.type
_entity_poly.pdbx_seq_one_letter_code
_entity_poly.pdbx_strand_id
1 'polypeptide(L)'
;YGNAYHVANNNWHSIHNPITEEMIRTGENIPDELGDDDVYYNRVSSKSSTRGLRDFHNQYVKKMLITSVAKKGNTLIDYAVGKGGDFPKWISAKLSFVFGIDISKDNIENRIDGVCARYLNYRKTLKVMPSALFVHGNSSFNIKEGDALYSDKAKQITNAVFGEGPKEKDKLGLGVYKQYGKASEGFNISSCQFAIHYFFENKKTLNNFLRNVSECTKVNGYFIGDCYDGTAIFDLLRGKTAGESASILEDDTKIWQVTKGYEKDTFDNDETSLGYAIDVFQETINKTFREYLVNFDYLNRIMENYGFVLLSKDECSEIGIPNSVGSFQQLYGLMEQEINKFPKKRNDYGDALKMTPKEKQISFYNNYFIYKKIRNVDARSVYNTMVGSSKFQEQLNKAEEDEADEDAGEIEKQLQPVKAPKKLKKRLVLAQSSKESVESVENNNDTNKPISAKTKTST
;
A
#
# COMPACT_ATOMS: atom_id res chain seq x y z
N TYR A 1 3.78 9.33 -35.76
CA TYR A 1 3.68 8.50 -34.56
C TYR A 1 4.73 9.00 -33.56
N GLY A 2 4.32 9.54 -32.41
CA GLY A 2 5.22 9.99 -31.35
C GLY A 2 5.79 8.81 -30.54
N ASN A 3 6.80 9.10 -29.72
CA ASN A 3 7.32 8.13 -28.76
C ASN A 3 6.24 7.65 -27.78
N ALA A 4 6.34 6.43 -27.30
CA ALA A 4 5.47 5.93 -26.23
C ALA A 4 5.57 6.88 -25.00
N TYR A 5 4.47 7.07 -24.29
CA TYR A 5 4.39 8.03 -23.16
C TYR A 5 5.54 7.86 -22.16
N HIS A 6 5.87 6.63 -21.78
CA HIS A 6 6.96 6.36 -20.82
C HIS A 6 8.33 6.81 -21.37
N VAL A 7 8.58 6.65 -22.68
CA VAL A 7 9.83 7.11 -23.32
C VAL A 7 9.89 8.64 -23.32
N ALA A 8 8.78 9.28 -23.67
CA ALA A 8 8.69 10.75 -23.65
C ALA A 8 8.84 11.31 -22.23
N ASN A 9 8.22 10.67 -21.24
CA ASN A 9 8.30 11.05 -19.83
C ASN A 9 9.72 10.86 -19.26
N ASN A 10 10.37 9.74 -19.53
CA ASN A 10 11.76 9.50 -19.10
C ASN A 10 12.74 10.50 -19.76
N ASN A 11 12.56 10.80 -21.05
CA ASN A 11 13.36 11.79 -21.72
C ASN A 11 13.13 13.19 -21.12
N TRP A 12 11.88 13.53 -20.79
CA TRP A 12 11.55 14.81 -20.14
C TRP A 12 12.23 14.91 -18.76
N HIS A 13 12.17 13.86 -17.94
CA HIS A 13 12.85 13.81 -16.65
C HIS A 13 14.36 13.93 -16.80
N SER A 14 14.99 13.23 -17.73
CA SER A 14 16.43 13.30 -17.97
C SER A 14 16.89 14.68 -18.45
N ILE A 15 16.04 15.40 -19.19
CA ILE A 15 16.33 16.77 -19.65
C ILE A 15 16.24 17.77 -18.49
N HIS A 16 15.25 17.61 -17.59
CA HIS A 16 15.01 18.55 -16.49
C HIS A 16 15.83 18.25 -15.24
N ASN A 17 16.29 16.99 -15.08
CA ASN A 17 17.15 16.54 -13.99
C ASN A 17 18.36 15.80 -14.57
N PRO A 18 19.30 16.49 -15.26
CA PRO A 18 20.45 15.85 -15.86
C PRO A 18 21.42 15.35 -14.79
N ILE A 19 21.94 14.14 -15.00
CA ILE A 19 23.07 13.64 -14.21
C ILE A 19 24.30 14.45 -14.60
N THR A 20 24.90 15.13 -13.63
CA THR A 20 26.08 15.97 -13.87
C THR A 20 27.37 15.14 -13.73
N GLU A 21 28.46 15.62 -14.34
CA GLU A 21 29.79 15.00 -14.19
C GLU A 21 30.22 14.94 -12.70
N GLU A 22 29.86 15.94 -11.93
CA GLU A 22 30.15 16.03 -10.50
C GLU A 22 29.41 14.94 -9.69
N MET A 23 28.13 14.68 -9.99
CA MET A 23 27.36 13.59 -9.39
C MET A 23 27.99 12.22 -9.67
N ILE A 24 28.48 12.00 -10.90
CA ILE A 24 29.14 10.75 -11.30
C ILE A 24 30.47 10.61 -10.58
N ARG A 25 31.22 11.71 -10.43
CA ARG A 25 32.56 11.68 -9.85
C ARG A 25 32.58 11.60 -8.32
N THR A 26 31.64 12.26 -7.64
CA THR A 26 31.65 12.38 -6.17
C THR A 26 30.59 11.53 -5.48
N GLY A 27 29.53 11.14 -6.18
CA GLY A 27 28.34 10.53 -5.58
C GLY A 27 27.52 11.50 -4.71
N GLU A 28 27.84 12.81 -4.76
CA GLU A 28 27.14 13.85 -4.01
C GLU A 28 26.13 14.58 -4.91
N ASN A 29 25.12 15.19 -4.30
CA ASN A 29 24.04 15.93 -4.98
C ASN A 29 23.31 15.10 -6.05
N ILE A 30 23.33 13.77 -5.94
CA ILE A 30 22.41 12.93 -6.69
C ILE A 30 21.03 13.36 -6.20
N PRO A 31 20.12 13.83 -7.09
CA PRO A 31 18.76 14.12 -6.66
C PRO A 31 18.21 12.89 -5.99
N ASP A 32 17.69 13.01 -4.78
CA ASP A 32 16.86 11.98 -4.20
C ASP A 32 15.84 11.64 -5.28
N GLU A 33 15.79 10.37 -5.68
CA GLU A 33 14.88 9.93 -6.72
C GLU A 33 13.51 10.49 -6.37
N LEU A 34 12.97 11.34 -7.25
CA LEU A 34 11.69 11.98 -7.04
C LEU A 34 10.67 10.88 -6.74
N GLY A 35 10.37 10.68 -5.44
CA GLY A 35 9.24 9.93 -4.96
C GLY A 35 9.13 8.50 -5.46
N ASP A 36 10.20 7.69 -5.40
CA ASP A 36 10.09 6.23 -5.54
C ASP A 36 9.39 5.59 -4.33
N ASP A 37 9.00 6.41 -3.35
CA ASP A 37 8.19 5.99 -2.20
C ASP A 37 6.81 5.46 -2.62
N ASP A 38 6.27 5.92 -3.75
CA ASP A 38 5.02 5.42 -4.32
C ASP A 38 5.16 4.13 -5.13
N VAL A 39 6.37 3.71 -5.50
CA VAL A 39 6.62 2.49 -6.30
C VAL A 39 6.92 1.30 -5.41
N TYR A 40 5.91 0.48 -5.14
CA TYR A 40 6.04 -0.74 -4.32
C TYR A 40 6.89 -1.84 -4.97
N TYR A 41 6.83 -2.00 -6.31
CA TYR A 41 7.56 -3.05 -7.03
C TYR A 41 8.68 -2.47 -7.89
N ASN A 42 9.92 -2.54 -7.41
CA ASN A 42 11.10 -2.21 -8.20
C ASN A 42 11.63 -3.47 -8.90
N ARG A 43 11.14 -3.75 -10.12
CA ARG A 43 11.55 -4.93 -10.88
C ARG A 43 12.90 -4.71 -11.54
N VAL A 44 13.97 -5.16 -10.89
CA VAL A 44 15.26 -5.31 -11.53
C VAL A 44 15.40 -6.76 -12.00
N SER A 45 15.50 -6.94 -13.34
CA SER A 45 15.96 -8.09 -14.11
C SER A 45 15.37 -9.51 -13.90
N SER A 46 15.55 -10.30 -14.93
CA SER A 46 14.86 -11.51 -15.36
C SER A 46 15.13 -12.81 -14.59
N LYS A 47 15.90 -12.82 -13.50
CA LYS A 47 16.21 -14.05 -12.75
C LYS A 47 16.14 -13.80 -11.25
N SER A 48 14.92 -13.80 -10.69
CA SER A 48 14.76 -13.88 -9.24
C SER A 48 15.22 -15.25 -8.75
N SER A 49 16.12 -15.26 -7.74
CA SER A 49 16.60 -16.48 -7.08
C SER A 49 15.53 -17.10 -6.16
N THR A 50 14.46 -16.35 -5.83
CA THR A 50 13.37 -16.75 -4.93
C THR A 50 12.06 -17.03 -5.67
N ARG A 51 12.16 -17.64 -6.87
CA ARG A 51 11.00 -17.94 -7.69
C ARG A 51 10.07 -18.99 -7.10
N GLY A 52 10.64 -20.00 -6.45
CA GLY A 52 9.87 -21.04 -5.76
C GLY A 52 9.00 -20.47 -4.65
N LEU A 53 9.56 -19.62 -3.81
CA LEU A 53 8.87 -18.90 -2.76
C LEU A 53 7.72 -18.05 -3.31
N ARG A 54 8.00 -17.24 -4.34
CA ARG A 54 6.99 -16.38 -4.98
C ARG A 54 5.84 -17.22 -5.55
N ASP A 55 6.14 -18.33 -6.23
CA ASP A 55 5.13 -19.20 -6.82
C ASP A 55 4.32 -19.90 -5.73
N PHE A 56 4.93 -20.37 -4.65
CA PHE A 56 4.21 -20.93 -3.50
C PHE A 56 3.25 -19.91 -2.89
N HIS A 57 3.71 -18.70 -2.58
CA HIS A 57 2.87 -17.65 -2.00
C HIS A 57 1.71 -17.27 -2.92
N ASN A 58 1.96 -17.09 -4.22
CA ASN A 58 0.95 -16.59 -5.15
C ASN A 58 0.06 -17.67 -5.75
N GLN A 59 0.64 -18.83 -6.13
CA GLN A 59 -0.08 -19.86 -6.89
C GLN A 59 -0.75 -20.89 -5.97
N TYR A 60 -0.26 -21.02 -4.74
CA TYR A 60 -0.86 -21.92 -3.76
C TYR A 60 -1.53 -21.15 -2.62
N VAL A 61 -0.78 -20.45 -1.75
CA VAL A 61 -1.30 -19.84 -0.51
C VAL A 61 -2.45 -18.89 -0.79
N LYS A 62 -2.20 -17.79 -1.50
CA LYS A 62 -3.24 -16.78 -1.80
C LYS A 62 -4.42 -17.37 -2.57
N LYS A 63 -4.15 -18.26 -3.53
CA LYS A 63 -5.21 -18.94 -4.30
C LYS A 63 -6.07 -19.78 -3.38
N MET A 64 -5.47 -20.59 -2.51
CA MET A 64 -6.15 -21.44 -1.56
C MET A 64 -7.01 -20.60 -0.61
N LEU A 65 -6.46 -19.54 0.03
CA LEU A 65 -7.20 -18.66 0.94
C LEU A 65 -8.46 -18.07 0.28
N ILE A 66 -8.33 -17.55 -0.95
CA ILE A 66 -9.47 -16.96 -1.65
C ILE A 66 -10.48 -18.02 -2.07
N THR A 67 -10.02 -19.16 -2.63
CA THR A 67 -10.94 -20.16 -3.21
C THR A 67 -11.61 -21.03 -2.16
N SER A 68 -11.01 -21.21 -0.98
CA SER A 68 -11.60 -22.01 0.11
C SER A 68 -12.87 -21.38 0.67
N VAL A 69 -12.90 -20.05 0.80
CA VAL A 69 -14.06 -19.32 1.36
C VAL A 69 -15.02 -18.79 0.28
N ALA A 70 -14.58 -18.71 -0.98
CA ALA A 70 -15.40 -18.15 -2.05
C ALA A 70 -16.45 -19.11 -2.57
N LYS A 71 -17.67 -18.59 -2.77
CA LYS A 71 -18.72 -19.24 -3.57
C LYS A 71 -18.90 -18.47 -4.87
N LYS A 72 -19.29 -19.18 -5.94
CA LYS A 72 -19.59 -18.55 -7.24
C LYS A 72 -20.55 -17.37 -7.06
N GLY A 73 -20.19 -16.21 -7.60
CA GLY A 73 -20.99 -14.99 -7.51
C GLY A 73 -20.74 -14.14 -6.28
N ASN A 74 -19.86 -14.57 -5.37
CA ASN A 74 -19.48 -13.77 -4.22
C ASN A 74 -18.81 -12.44 -4.63
N THR A 75 -18.83 -11.48 -3.71
CA THR A 75 -18.14 -10.19 -3.80
C THR A 75 -16.96 -10.15 -2.85
N LEU A 76 -15.88 -9.45 -3.22
CA LEU A 76 -14.67 -9.33 -2.43
C LEU A 76 -14.23 -7.87 -2.36
N ILE A 77 -13.81 -7.42 -1.17
CA ILE A 77 -13.01 -6.20 -0.98
C ILE A 77 -11.57 -6.58 -0.68
N ASP A 78 -10.62 -5.91 -1.35
CA ASP A 78 -9.18 -6.05 -1.12
C ASP A 78 -8.64 -4.71 -0.59
N TYR A 79 -8.10 -4.73 0.64
CA TYR A 79 -7.67 -3.52 1.35
C TYR A 79 -6.27 -3.04 0.97
N ALA A 80 -5.53 -3.83 0.20
CA ALA A 80 -4.20 -3.51 -0.32
C ALA A 80 -3.98 -4.22 -1.65
N VAL A 81 -4.75 -3.81 -2.66
CA VAL A 81 -4.88 -4.54 -3.92
C VAL A 81 -3.61 -4.58 -4.77
N GLY A 82 -2.66 -3.70 -4.50
CA GLY A 82 -1.43 -3.57 -5.25
C GLY A 82 -1.70 -3.36 -6.74
N LYS A 83 -0.88 -3.95 -7.57
CA LYS A 83 -1.06 -3.97 -9.03
C LYS A 83 -1.99 -5.10 -9.51
N GLY A 84 -2.86 -5.66 -8.63
CA GLY A 84 -3.84 -6.70 -8.98
C GLY A 84 -3.21 -8.05 -9.28
N GLY A 85 -2.24 -8.50 -8.49
CA GLY A 85 -1.63 -9.83 -8.61
C GLY A 85 -2.62 -10.99 -8.41
N ASP A 86 -3.82 -10.69 -7.90
CA ASP A 86 -4.82 -11.68 -7.54
C ASP A 86 -5.95 -11.87 -8.58
N PHE A 87 -5.89 -11.18 -9.73
CA PHE A 87 -6.84 -11.40 -10.83
C PHE A 87 -7.09 -12.88 -11.18
N PRO A 88 -6.06 -13.72 -11.40
CA PRO A 88 -6.29 -15.14 -11.73
C PRO A 88 -7.05 -15.89 -10.63
N LYS A 89 -6.86 -15.50 -9.36
CA LYS A 89 -7.50 -16.12 -8.20
C LYS A 89 -8.97 -15.72 -8.12
N TRP A 90 -9.30 -14.44 -8.35
CA TRP A 90 -10.68 -13.94 -8.40
C TRP A 90 -11.49 -14.58 -9.53
N ILE A 91 -10.83 -14.79 -10.70
CA ILE A 91 -11.42 -15.49 -11.84
C ILE A 91 -11.66 -16.95 -11.49
N SER A 92 -10.67 -17.64 -10.91
CA SER A 92 -10.78 -19.04 -10.49
C SER A 92 -11.87 -19.24 -9.44
N ALA A 93 -12.01 -18.31 -8.49
CA ALA A 93 -13.05 -18.29 -7.49
C ALA A 93 -14.45 -17.93 -8.03
N LYS A 94 -14.55 -17.55 -9.31
CA LYS A 94 -15.79 -17.13 -9.98
C LYS A 94 -16.52 -16.01 -9.24
N LEU A 95 -15.77 -15.03 -8.73
CA LEU A 95 -16.34 -13.85 -8.09
C LEU A 95 -17.17 -13.04 -9.09
N SER A 96 -18.19 -12.34 -8.59
CA SER A 96 -19.02 -11.45 -9.42
C SER A 96 -18.50 -10.01 -9.43
N PHE A 97 -17.95 -9.55 -8.30
CA PHE A 97 -17.47 -8.19 -8.13
C PHE A 97 -16.30 -8.12 -7.16
N VAL A 98 -15.33 -7.28 -7.48
CA VAL A 98 -14.18 -6.96 -6.62
C VAL A 98 -14.07 -5.44 -6.45
N PHE A 99 -13.87 -5.00 -5.22
CA PHE A 99 -13.55 -3.62 -4.89
C PHE A 99 -12.15 -3.58 -4.26
N GLY A 100 -11.22 -2.87 -4.86
CA GLY A 100 -9.83 -2.80 -4.39
C GLY A 100 -9.43 -1.39 -3.98
N ILE A 101 -8.69 -1.29 -2.88
CA ILE A 101 -8.12 -0.05 -2.35
C ILE A 101 -6.61 -0.23 -2.27
N ASP A 102 -5.84 0.81 -2.58
CA ASP A 102 -4.39 0.82 -2.36
C ASP A 102 -3.91 2.23 -2.04
N ILE A 103 -2.93 2.30 -1.15
CA ILE A 103 -2.34 3.58 -0.73
C ILE A 103 -1.42 4.17 -1.82
N SER A 104 -0.84 3.31 -2.66
CA SER A 104 0.03 3.73 -3.77
C SER A 104 -0.81 4.12 -4.98
N LYS A 105 -0.70 5.38 -5.37
CA LYS A 105 -1.32 5.90 -6.59
C LYS A 105 -0.79 5.18 -7.83
N ASP A 106 0.50 4.85 -7.87
CA ASP A 106 1.12 4.09 -8.96
C ASP A 106 0.50 2.70 -9.12
N ASN A 107 0.26 2.00 -8.01
CA ASN A 107 -0.41 0.70 -8.05
C ASN A 107 -1.81 0.77 -8.68
N ILE A 108 -2.54 1.87 -8.46
CA ILE A 108 -3.90 2.05 -9.01
C ILE A 108 -3.88 2.59 -10.45
N GLU A 109 -3.15 3.70 -10.67
CA GLU A 109 -3.31 4.55 -11.85
C GLU A 109 -2.22 4.40 -12.91
N ASN A 110 -1.14 3.64 -12.64
CA ASN A 110 -0.09 3.44 -13.63
C ASN A 110 -0.69 2.88 -14.93
N ARG A 111 -0.47 3.58 -16.04
CA ARG A 111 -1.09 3.29 -17.34
C ARG A 111 -0.58 2.02 -18.01
N ILE A 112 0.55 1.49 -17.56
CA ILE A 112 1.21 0.30 -18.13
C ILE A 112 0.86 -0.93 -17.33
N ASP A 113 1.10 -0.90 -16.00
CA ASP A 113 1.02 -2.06 -15.13
C ASP A 113 0.22 -1.85 -13.84
N GLY A 114 -0.39 -0.67 -13.65
CA GLY A 114 -1.34 -0.44 -12.56
C GLY A 114 -2.56 -1.33 -12.66
N VAL A 115 -3.24 -1.55 -11.54
CA VAL A 115 -4.38 -2.48 -11.46
C VAL A 115 -5.48 -2.14 -12.44
N CYS A 116 -5.78 -0.85 -12.67
CA CYS A 116 -6.79 -0.42 -13.65
C CYS A 116 -6.40 -0.82 -15.08
N ALA A 117 -5.15 -0.55 -15.49
CA ALA A 117 -4.64 -0.89 -16.82
C ALA A 117 -4.64 -2.43 -17.03
N ARG A 118 -4.15 -3.16 -16.04
CA ARG A 118 -4.14 -4.64 -16.07
C ARG A 118 -5.55 -5.22 -16.12
N TYR A 119 -6.50 -4.68 -15.35
CA TYR A 119 -7.91 -5.09 -15.41
C TYR A 119 -8.48 -4.92 -16.81
N LEU A 120 -8.27 -3.78 -17.46
CA LEU A 120 -8.76 -3.52 -18.82
C LEU A 120 -8.11 -4.48 -19.83
N ASN A 121 -6.83 -4.84 -19.67
CA ASN A 121 -6.15 -5.80 -20.53
C ASN A 121 -6.69 -7.22 -20.34
N TYR A 122 -6.95 -7.66 -19.10
CA TYR A 122 -7.63 -8.93 -18.84
C TYR A 122 -9.04 -8.97 -19.47
N ARG A 123 -9.79 -7.87 -19.37
CA ARG A 123 -11.13 -7.75 -19.97
C ARG A 123 -11.14 -7.86 -21.49
N LYS A 124 -10.06 -7.50 -22.17
CA LYS A 124 -9.93 -7.67 -23.64
C LYS A 124 -9.75 -9.13 -24.03
N THR A 125 -9.11 -9.92 -23.20
CA THR A 125 -8.69 -11.29 -23.53
C THR A 125 -9.63 -12.37 -22.96
N LEU A 126 -10.28 -12.08 -21.82
CA LEU A 126 -11.11 -13.05 -21.11
C LEU A 126 -12.60 -12.73 -21.25
N LYS A 127 -13.38 -13.73 -21.67
CA LYS A 127 -14.85 -13.60 -21.79
C LYS A 127 -15.55 -13.56 -20.44
N VAL A 128 -15.01 -14.24 -19.44
CA VAL A 128 -15.58 -14.33 -18.08
C VAL A 128 -14.58 -13.80 -17.07
N MET A 129 -14.94 -12.72 -16.41
CA MET A 129 -14.14 -12.04 -15.40
C MET A 129 -15.06 -11.28 -14.44
N PRO A 130 -14.74 -11.21 -13.13
CA PRO A 130 -15.51 -10.38 -12.22
C PRO A 130 -15.50 -8.92 -12.66
N SER A 131 -16.59 -8.20 -12.42
CA SER A 131 -16.54 -6.74 -12.47
C SER A 131 -15.63 -6.24 -11.36
N ALA A 132 -14.90 -5.15 -11.59
CA ALA A 132 -14.05 -4.59 -10.54
C ALA A 132 -14.02 -3.05 -10.61
N LEU A 133 -13.84 -2.44 -9.44
CA LEU A 133 -13.54 -1.02 -9.27
C LEU A 133 -12.37 -0.88 -8.32
N PHE A 134 -11.48 0.06 -8.60
CA PHE A 134 -10.28 0.30 -7.80
C PHE A 134 -10.20 1.78 -7.45
N VAL A 135 -9.79 2.08 -6.21
CA VAL A 135 -9.68 3.45 -5.72
C VAL A 135 -8.36 3.67 -4.99
N HIS A 136 -7.80 4.87 -5.15
CA HIS A 136 -6.64 5.32 -4.41
C HIS A 136 -7.09 5.77 -3.01
N GLY A 137 -6.56 5.13 -1.96
CA GLY A 137 -6.96 5.41 -0.58
C GLY A 137 -6.13 4.65 0.44
N ASN A 138 -6.17 5.09 1.69
CA ASN A 138 -5.47 4.49 2.82
C ASN A 138 -6.45 3.77 3.74
N SER A 139 -6.39 2.45 3.78
CA SER A 139 -7.26 1.60 4.60
C SER A 139 -7.04 1.74 6.12
N SER A 140 -6.04 2.53 6.57
CA SER A 140 -5.88 2.93 7.98
C SER A 140 -6.91 3.96 8.44
N PHE A 141 -7.69 4.55 7.51
CA PHE A 141 -8.78 5.48 7.79
C PHE A 141 -10.13 4.88 7.41
N ASN A 142 -11.24 5.51 7.83
CA ASN A 142 -12.55 4.92 7.57
C ASN A 142 -12.95 5.02 6.08
N ILE A 143 -13.31 3.87 5.50
CA ILE A 143 -13.67 3.75 4.09
C ILE A 143 -15.08 4.26 3.82
N LYS A 144 -16.05 3.89 4.65
CA LYS A 144 -17.46 4.25 4.47
C LYS A 144 -17.73 5.72 4.75
N GLU A 145 -17.05 6.32 5.72
CA GLU A 145 -17.10 7.76 6.00
C GLU A 145 -16.33 8.59 4.96
N GLY A 146 -15.48 7.93 4.13
CA GLY A 146 -14.75 8.55 3.04
C GLY A 146 -13.39 9.14 3.43
N ASP A 147 -12.98 9.04 4.70
CA ASP A 147 -11.70 9.56 5.20
C ASP A 147 -10.50 8.81 4.60
N ALA A 148 -10.70 7.53 4.28
CA ALA A 148 -9.70 6.70 3.61
C ALA A 148 -9.33 7.17 2.18
N LEU A 149 -10.16 8.01 1.55
CA LEU A 149 -10.14 8.18 0.09
C LEU A 149 -9.56 9.53 -0.31
N TYR A 150 -8.55 9.51 -1.18
CA TYR A 150 -7.77 10.69 -1.56
C TYR A 150 -8.42 11.60 -2.62
N SER A 151 -9.61 11.25 -3.15
CA SER A 151 -10.30 12.09 -4.11
C SER A 151 -11.82 12.00 -3.98
N ASP A 152 -12.52 13.08 -4.37
CA ASP A 152 -13.98 13.09 -4.40
C ASP A 152 -14.55 12.04 -5.36
N LYS A 153 -13.81 11.72 -6.42
CA LYS A 153 -14.18 10.65 -7.33
C LYS A 153 -14.09 9.27 -6.67
N ALA A 154 -13.06 9.03 -5.87
CA ALA A 154 -12.93 7.80 -5.09
C ALA A 154 -14.07 7.69 -4.07
N LYS A 155 -14.40 8.78 -3.36
CA LYS A 155 -15.55 8.84 -2.44
C LYS A 155 -16.86 8.54 -3.15
N GLN A 156 -17.09 9.15 -4.30
CA GLN A 156 -18.30 8.91 -5.12
C GLN A 156 -18.42 7.45 -5.56
N ILE A 157 -17.30 6.84 -6.01
CA ILE A 157 -17.26 5.43 -6.41
C ILE A 157 -17.58 4.53 -5.21
N THR A 158 -16.97 4.78 -4.05
CA THR A 158 -17.16 4.01 -2.83
C THR A 158 -18.60 4.09 -2.34
N ASN A 159 -19.17 5.30 -2.24
CA ASN A 159 -20.58 5.49 -1.87
C ASN A 159 -21.51 4.72 -2.82
N ALA A 160 -21.27 4.79 -4.13
CA ALA A 160 -22.07 4.04 -5.09
C ALA A 160 -21.96 2.52 -4.88
N VAL A 161 -20.78 1.98 -4.57
CA VAL A 161 -20.58 0.55 -4.28
C VAL A 161 -21.40 0.11 -3.06
N PHE A 162 -21.44 0.94 -2.01
CA PHE A 162 -22.26 0.67 -0.82
C PHE A 162 -23.76 1.01 -1.00
N GLY A 163 -24.15 1.59 -2.12
CA GLY A 163 -25.54 1.96 -2.41
C GLY A 163 -25.93 3.30 -1.79
N GLU A 164 -24.97 4.12 -1.47
CA GLU A 164 -25.14 5.43 -0.88
C GLU A 164 -25.06 6.55 -1.94
N GLY A 165 -25.73 7.66 -1.68
CA GLY A 165 -25.80 8.79 -2.60
C GLY A 165 -26.67 8.55 -3.85
N PRO A 166 -26.75 9.53 -4.76
CA PRO A 166 -27.65 9.47 -5.89
C PRO A 166 -27.20 8.46 -6.96
N LYS A 167 -28.13 7.59 -7.40
CA LYS A 167 -27.90 6.61 -8.49
C LYS A 167 -28.11 7.26 -9.85
N GLU A 168 -27.23 8.17 -10.23
CA GLU A 168 -27.32 8.91 -11.49
C GLU A 168 -26.25 8.44 -12.47
N LYS A 169 -26.68 7.87 -13.62
CA LYS A 169 -25.79 7.28 -14.61
C LYS A 169 -24.78 8.28 -15.20
N ASP A 170 -25.24 9.50 -15.44
CA ASP A 170 -24.41 10.53 -16.07
C ASP A 170 -23.31 11.05 -15.14
N LYS A 171 -23.57 11.10 -13.82
CA LYS A 171 -22.59 11.49 -12.81
C LYS A 171 -21.63 10.35 -12.45
N LEU A 172 -22.14 9.13 -12.34
CA LEU A 172 -21.35 7.95 -11.94
C LEU A 172 -20.52 7.39 -13.10
N GLY A 173 -21.02 7.52 -14.33
CA GLY A 173 -20.54 6.78 -15.49
C GLY A 173 -21.04 5.32 -15.49
N LEU A 174 -21.13 4.73 -16.68
CA LEU A 174 -21.76 3.41 -16.87
C LEU A 174 -21.11 2.30 -16.03
N GLY A 175 -19.80 2.33 -15.88
CA GLY A 175 -19.03 1.30 -15.15
C GLY A 175 -19.43 1.26 -13.67
N VAL A 176 -19.41 2.40 -12.99
CA VAL A 176 -19.77 2.53 -11.58
C VAL A 176 -21.29 2.34 -11.39
N TYR A 177 -22.11 2.93 -12.26
CA TYR A 177 -23.56 2.80 -12.21
C TYR A 177 -24.03 1.34 -12.18
N LYS A 178 -23.40 0.45 -12.96
CA LYS A 178 -23.71 -0.99 -12.98
C LYS A 178 -23.32 -1.71 -11.68
N GLN A 179 -22.44 -1.13 -10.87
CA GLN A 179 -21.98 -1.71 -9.61
C GLN A 179 -22.64 -1.05 -8.39
N TYR A 180 -23.59 -0.14 -8.61
CA TYR A 180 -24.30 0.55 -7.53
C TYR A 180 -25.00 -0.44 -6.59
N GLY A 181 -24.72 -0.33 -5.29
CA GLY A 181 -25.28 -1.17 -4.24
C GLY A 181 -24.76 -2.61 -4.20
N LYS A 182 -23.67 -2.93 -4.90
CA LYS A 182 -23.09 -4.30 -4.90
C LYS A 182 -22.61 -4.75 -3.53
N ALA A 183 -22.31 -3.83 -2.63
CA ALA A 183 -21.88 -4.08 -1.26
C ALA A 183 -22.78 -3.37 -0.23
N SER A 184 -24.05 -3.12 -0.54
CA SER A 184 -24.99 -2.47 0.41
C SER A 184 -25.11 -3.21 1.74
N GLU A 185 -25.01 -4.54 1.72
CA GLU A 185 -24.97 -5.40 2.91
C GLU A 185 -23.55 -5.77 3.36
N GLY A 186 -22.53 -5.23 2.70
CA GLY A 186 -21.13 -5.63 2.83
C GLY A 186 -20.71 -6.71 1.82
N PHE A 187 -19.41 -7.00 1.81
CA PHE A 187 -18.79 -8.01 0.96
C PHE A 187 -18.87 -9.41 1.58
N ASN A 188 -18.86 -10.45 0.74
CA ASN A 188 -18.73 -11.82 1.21
C ASN A 188 -17.34 -12.12 1.77
N ILE A 189 -16.30 -11.49 1.19
CA ILE A 189 -14.92 -11.72 1.51
C ILE A 189 -14.22 -10.37 1.65
N SER A 190 -13.54 -10.18 2.76
CA SER A 190 -12.56 -9.14 3.02
C SER A 190 -11.17 -9.75 2.94
N SER A 191 -10.27 -9.19 2.12
CA SER A 191 -8.93 -9.72 1.84
C SER A 191 -7.86 -8.70 2.21
N CYS A 192 -6.82 -9.15 2.92
CA CYS A 192 -5.64 -8.36 3.25
C CYS A 192 -4.40 -9.27 3.15
N GLN A 193 -3.82 -9.37 1.94
CA GLN A 193 -2.74 -10.30 1.63
C GLN A 193 -1.38 -9.59 1.73
N PHE A 194 -0.51 -10.03 2.65
CA PHE A 194 0.80 -9.42 2.94
C PHE A 194 0.74 -7.91 3.22
N ALA A 195 -0.30 -7.47 3.97
CA ALA A 195 -0.47 -6.06 4.26
C ALA A 195 -1.04 -5.74 5.66
N ILE A 196 -1.53 -6.74 6.41
CA ILE A 196 -2.12 -6.50 7.73
C ILE A 196 -1.09 -5.91 8.72
N HIS A 197 0.19 -6.22 8.54
CA HIS A 197 1.29 -5.75 9.37
C HIS A 197 1.44 -4.21 9.37
N TYR A 198 1.04 -3.51 8.31
CA TYR A 198 1.06 -2.05 8.28
C TYR A 198 0.11 -1.42 9.29
N PHE A 199 -0.97 -2.11 9.63
CA PHE A 199 -1.97 -1.61 10.58
C PHE A 199 -1.59 -1.87 12.05
N PHE A 200 -0.54 -2.67 12.31
CA PHE A 200 -0.01 -2.92 13.66
C PHE A 200 0.95 -1.84 14.17
N GLU A 201 1.05 -0.73 13.46
CA GLU A 201 1.85 0.43 13.86
C GLU A 201 1.43 0.96 15.24
N ASN A 202 0.14 1.21 15.41
CA ASN A 202 -0.39 1.71 16.67
C ASN A 202 -1.87 1.32 16.85
N LYS A 203 -2.38 1.59 18.05
CA LYS A 203 -3.75 1.26 18.44
C LYS A 203 -4.81 1.90 17.53
N LYS A 204 -4.58 3.14 17.08
CA LYS A 204 -5.51 3.89 16.24
C LYS A 204 -5.59 3.30 14.83
N THR A 205 -4.45 3.03 14.20
CA THR A 205 -4.40 2.45 12.85
C THR A 205 -5.01 1.06 12.81
N LEU A 206 -4.69 0.20 13.80
CA LEU A 206 -5.26 -1.14 13.87
C LEU A 206 -6.78 -1.09 14.03
N ASN A 207 -7.28 -0.33 15.00
CA ASN A 207 -8.72 -0.29 15.27
C ASN A 207 -9.53 0.36 14.14
N ASN A 208 -9.00 1.38 13.44
CA ASN A 208 -9.62 1.91 12.23
C ASN A 208 -9.70 0.86 11.12
N PHE A 209 -8.62 0.12 10.90
CA PHE A 209 -8.61 -0.96 9.92
C PHE A 209 -9.63 -2.06 10.26
N LEU A 210 -9.66 -2.53 11.51
CA LEU A 210 -10.62 -3.54 11.94
C LEU A 210 -12.07 -3.03 11.91
N ARG A 211 -12.29 -1.72 12.14
CA ARG A 211 -13.57 -1.08 11.91
C ARG A 211 -13.98 -1.20 10.43
N ASN A 212 -13.08 -0.92 9.49
CA ASN A 212 -13.34 -1.10 8.06
C ASN A 212 -13.68 -2.56 7.74
N VAL A 213 -12.91 -3.53 8.26
CA VAL A 213 -13.17 -4.95 8.07
C VAL A 213 -14.57 -5.31 8.58
N SER A 214 -14.96 -4.80 9.76
CA SER A 214 -16.28 -5.04 10.32
C SER A 214 -17.41 -4.41 9.50
N GLU A 215 -17.29 -3.13 9.15
CA GLU A 215 -18.30 -2.39 8.41
C GLU A 215 -18.47 -2.87 6.96
N CYS A 216 -17.39 -3.33 6.34
CA CYS A 216 -17.38 -3.75 4.94
C CYS A 216 -17.69 -5.24 4.74
N THR A 217 -17.64 -6.09 5.76
CA THR A 217 -17.94 -7.52 5.64
C THR A 217 -19.35 -7.82 6.12
N LYS A 218 -20.15 -8.54 5.34
CA LYS A 218 -21.48 -8.98 5.77
C LYS A 218 -21.41 -10.15 6.77
N VAL A 219 -22.47 -10.36 7.54
CA VAL A 219 -22.61 -11.54 8.40
C VAL A 219 -22.49 -12.82 7.58
N ASN A 220 -21.82 -13.82 8.12
CA ASN A 220 -21.40 -15.06 7.45
C ASN A 220 -20.38 -14.84 6.31
N GLY A 221 -19.80 -13.65 6.19
CA GLY A 221 -18.65 -13.37 5.35
C GLY A 221 -17.35 -13.71 6.08
N TYR A 222 -16.25 -13.66 5.33
CA TYR A 222 -14.93 -14.04 5.82
C TYR A 222 -13.94 -12.89 5.71
N PHE A 223 -13.03 -12.78 6.68
CA PHE A 223 -11.84 -11.95 6.57
C PHE A 223 -10.62 -12.86 6.47
N ILE A 224 -9.86 -12.72 5.38
CA ILE A 224 -8.72 -13.58 5.04
C ILE A 224 -7.48 -12.75 4.79
N GLY A 225 -6.33 -13.33 5.10
CA GLY A 225 -5.04 -12.71 4.81
C GLY A 225 -3.86 -13.53 5.31
N ASP A 226 -2.71 -12.92 5.18
CA ASP A 226 -1.42 -13.50 5.57
C ASP A 226 -0.39 -12.41 5.88
N CYS A 227 0.60 -12.74 6.69
CA CYS A 227 1.77 -11.91 7.00
C CYS A 227 2.80 -12.72 7.79
N TYR A 228 3.94 -12.12 8.11
CA TYR A 228 4.87 -12.71 9.06
C TYR A 228 4.21 -12.97 10.41
N ASP A 229 4.54 -14.12 11.02
CA ASP A 229 4.25 -14.39 12.41
C ASP A 229 5.14 -13.51 13.29
N GLY A 230 4.52 -12.55 13.98
CA GLY A 230 5.25 -11.61 14.83
C GLY A 230 6.03 -12.30 15.95
N THR A 231 5.52 -13.40 16.52
CA THR A 231 6.22 -14.17 17.54
C THR A 231 7.47 -14.85 16.97
N ALA A 232 7.36 -15.47 15.79
CA ALA A 232 8.50 -16.10 15.14
C ALA A 232 9.60 -15.09 14.75
N ILE A 233 9.21 -13.91 14.26
CA ILE A 233 10.19 -12.85 13.94
C ILE A 233 10.77 -12.21 15.19
N PHE A 234 9.97 -12.01 16.25
CA PHE A 234 10.45 -11.53 17.53
C PHE A 234 11.52 -12.47 18.11
N ASP A 235 11.26 -13.78 18.08
CA ASP A 235 12.21 -14.80 18.56
C ASP A 235 13.50 -14.84 17.72
N LEU A 236 13.38 -14.69 16.40
CA LEU A 236 14.54 -14.59 15.49
C LEU A 236 15.44 -13.39 15.83
N LEU A 237 14.84 -12.28 16.27
CA LEU A 237 15.55 -11.04 16.61
C LEU A 237 15.88 -10.94 18.11
N ARG A 238 15.59 -11.99 18.91
CA ARG A 238 15.92 -12.02 20.34
C ARG A 238 17.41 -11.86 20.56
N GLY A 239 17.79 -11.01 21.51
CA GLY A 239 19.18 -10.71 21.83
C GLY A 239 19.90 -9.77 20.86
N LYS A 240 19.21 -9.28 19.82
CA LYS A 240 19.70 -8.20 18.95
C LYS A 240 19.27 -6.83 19.49
N THR A 241 20.10 -5.83 19.28
CA THR A 241 19.77 -4.41 19.54
C THR A 241 19.04 -3.80 18.36
N ALA A 242 18.36 -2.66 18.54
CA ALA A 242 17.76 -1.92 17.43
C ALA A 242 18.83 -1.55 16.39
N GLY A 243 18.49 -1.68 15.11
CA GLY A 243 19.40 -1.53 13.97
C GLY A 243 20.14 -2.81 13.56
N GLU A 244 20.20 -3.84 14.40
CA GLU A 244 20.80 -5.12 14.02
C GLU A 244 19.83 -5.98 13.20
N SER A 245 20.40 -6.78 12.30
CA SER A 245 19.62 -7.57 11.33
C SER A 245 19.85 -9.08 11.46
N ALA A 246 18.83 -9.83 11.04
CA ALA A 246 18.96 -11.24 10.65
C ALA A 246 18.83 -11.31 9.12
N SER A 247 19.73 -12.02 8.45
CA SER A 247 19.77 -12.10 6.98
C SER A 247 19.87 -13.54 6.50
N ILE A 248 19.30 -13.80 5.33
CA ILE A 248 19.43 -15.07 4.61
C ILE A 248 20.07 -14.77 3.27
N LEU A 249 21.16 -15.48 2.95
CA LEU A 249 21.91 -15.34 1.72
C LEU A 249 21.80 -16.63 0.87
N GLU A 250 21.74 -16.49 -0.43
CA GLU A 250 21.87 -17.56 -1.44
C GLU A 250 23.07 -17.22 -2.32
N ASP A 251 24.06 -18.10 -2.40
CA ASP A 251 25.29 -17.89 -3.17
C ASP A 251 25.92 -16.48 -2.95
N ASP A 252 26.09 -16.10 -1.66
CA ASP A 252 26.59 -14.80 -1.18
C ASP A 252 25.68 -13.58 -1.52
N THR A 253 24.56 -13.80 -2.19
CA THR A 253 23.58 -12.76 -2.48
C THR A 253 22.52 -12.72 -1.38
N LYS A 254 22.27 -11.52 -0.86
CA LYS A 254 21.21 -11.32 0.14
C LYS A 254 19.83 -11.45 -0.53
N ILE A 255 19.08 -12.48 -0.14
CA ILE A 255 17.73 -12.73 -0.64
C ILE A 255 16.64 -12.25 0.33
N TRP A 256 16.97 -12.11 1.60
CA TRP A 256 16.06 -11.63 2.63
C TRP A 256 16.82 -11.06 3.83
N GLN A 257 16.25 -10.06 4.46
CA GLN A 257 16.77 -9.47 5.70
C GLN A 257 15.64 -8.86 6.49
N VAL A 258 15.70 -9.01 7.82
CA VAL A 258 14.86 -8.29 8.78
C VAL A 258 15.76 -7.55 9.74
N THR A 259 15.52 -6.26 9.89
CA THR A 259 16.24 -5.37 10.82
C THR A 259 15.31 -5.02 11.98
N LYS A 260 15.79 -5.17 13.21
CA LYS A 260 15.04 -4.82 14.43
C LYS A 260 14.93 -3.29 14.55
N GLY A 261 13.72 -2.77 14.69
CA GLY A 261 13.43 -1.34 14.86
C GLY A 261 12.80 -1.00 16.21
N TYR A 262 12.93 -1.85 17.23
CA TYR A 262 12.34 -1.69 18.56
C TYR A 262 13.33 -2.09 19.66
N GLU A 263 13.12 -1.58 20.88
CA GLU A 263 14.03 -1.86 22.02
C GLU A 263 13.43 -2.85 23.05
N LYS A 264 12.12 -3.12 22.99
CA LYS A 264 11.45 -3.98 23.98
C LYS A 264 11.92 -5.44 23.90
N ASP A 265 11.98 -6.12 25.06
CA ASP A 265 12.42 -7.50 25.21
C ASP A 265 11.26 -8.49 25.43
N THR A 266 10.02 -8.02 25.58
CA THR A 266 8.81 -8.83 25.72
C THR A 266 7.89 -8.58 24.52
N PHE A 267 7.05 -9.55 24.18
CA PHE A 267 6.06 -9.44 23.11
C PHE A 267 4.77 -10.07 23.60
N ASP A 268 4.06 -9.28 24.42
CA ASP A 268 2.88 -9.76 25.14
C ASP A 268 1.64 -9.85 24.24
N ASN A 269 0.69 -10.70 24.61
CA ASN A 269 -0.51 -10.95 23.82
C ASN A 269 -1.60 -9.88 24.07
N ASP A 270 -1.25 -8.59 24.05
CA ASP A 270 -2.15 -7.46 24.24
C ASP A 270 -1.74 -6.24 23.42
N GLU A 271 -2.32 -5.07 23.68
CA GLU A 271 -2.04 -3.84 22.94
C GLU A 271 -0.61 -3.34 23.06
N THR A 272 0.16 -3.81 24.06
CA THR A 272 1.57 -3.45 24.21
C THR A 272 2.46 -4.09 23.16
N SER A 273 1.95 -5.09 22.41
CA SER A 273 2.60 -5.70 21.25
C SER A 273 2.56 -4.83 19.97
N LEU A 274 1.85 -3.70 19.99
CA LEU A 274 1.80 -2.79 18.86
C LEU A 274 3.06 -1.93 18.77
N GLY A 275 3.38 -1.46 17.54
CA GLY A 275 4.49 -0.56 17.28
C GLY A 275 5.88 -1.21 17.21
N TYR A 276 5.97 -2.54 17.19
CA TYR A 276 7.25 -3.25 17.03
C TYR A 276 7.69 -3.19 15.57
N ALA A 277 8.36 -2.11 15.21
CA ALA A 277 8.81 -1.85 13.85
C ALA A 277 9.93 -2.81 13.43
N ILE A 278 9.87 -3.29 12.21
CA ILE A 278 10.93 -4.03 11.52
C ILE A 278 11.12 -3.47 10.12
N ASP A 279 12.35 -3.48 9.63
CA ASP A 279 12.63 -3.13 8.24
C ASP A 279 12.95 -4.42 7.47
N VAL A 280 12.10 -4.75 6.49
CA VAL A 280 12.14 -6.02 5.76
C VAL A 280 12.61 -5.80 4.33
N PHE A 281 13.70 -6.46 3.95
CA PHE A 281 14.17 -6.56 2.57
C PHE A 281 13.82 -7.92 1.99
N GLN A 282 13.25 -7.93 0.79
CA GLN A 282 13.02 -9.14 -0.01
C GLN A 282 13.55 -8.93 -1.44
N GLU A 283 14.35 -9.87 -1.93
CA GLU A 283 14.91 -9.83 -3.29
C GLU A 283 13.83 -9.75 -4.37
N THR A 284 12.69 -10.40 -4.19
CA THR A 284 11.56 -10.37 -5.14
C THR A 284 10.96 -8.99 -5.35
N ILE A 285 11.08 -8.10 -4.35
CA ILE A 285 10.57 -6.73 -4.37
C ILE A 285 11.73 -5.76 -4.63
N ASN A 286 12.95 -6.14 -4.19
CA ASN A 286 14.19 -5.38 -4.27
C ASN A 286 14.10 -3.99 -3.62
N LYS A 287 13.36 -3.89 -2.53
CA LYS A 287 13.20 -2.69 -1.71
C LYS A 287 13.05 -3.10 -0.25
N THR A 288 13.43 -2.22 0.67
CA THR A 288 13.21 -2.40 2.11
C THR A 288 11.96 -1.63 2.51
N PHE A 289 11.05 -2.29 3.23
CA PHE A 289 9.84 -1.67 3.76
C PHE A 289 9.80 -1.78 5.26
N ARG A 290 9.26 -0.74 5.89
CA ARG A 290 8.91 -0.77 7.29
C ARG A 290 7.60 -1.51 7.46
N GLU A 291 7.62 -2.51 8.34
CA GLU A 291 6.49 -3.33 8.74
C GLU A 291 6.44 -3.39 10.26
N TYR A 292 5.36 -3.94 10.81
CA TYR A 292 5.21 -4.09 12.25
C TYR A 292 4.89 -5.55 12.58
N LEU A 293 5.38 -6.05 13.70
CA LEU A 293 5.12 -7.43 14.14
C LEU A 293 3.64 -7.63 14.45
N VAL A 294 3.06 -8.69 13.90
CA VAL A 294 1.66 -9.08 14.14
C VAL A 294 1.60 -10.14 15.21
N ASN A 295 1.05 -9.80 16.38
CA ASN A 295 0.74 -10.76 17.42
C ASN A 295 -0.62 -11.40 17.11
N PHE A 296 -0.62 -12.67 16.69
CA PHE A 296 -1.84 -13.36 16.28
C PHE A 296 -2.78 -13.67 17.47
N ASP A 297 -2.26 -13.87 18.67
CA ASP A 297 -3.10 -14.09 19.86
C ASP A 297 -3.84 -12.81 20.25
N TYR A 298 -3.18 -11.66 20.13
CA TYR A 298 -3.84 -10.37 20.30
C TYR A 298 -4.86 -10.12 19.17
N LEU A 299 -4.49 -10.39 17.92
CA LEU A 299 -5.42 -10.26 16.79
C LEU A 299 -6.67 -11.12 16.97
N ASN A 300 -6.52 -12.39 17.36
CA ASN A 300 -7.63 -13.30 17.61
C ASN A 300 -8.65 -12.71 18.60
N ARG A 301 -8.16 -12.13 19.71
CA ARG A 301 -9.02 -11.53 20.74
C ARG A 301 -9.70 -10.25 20.29
N ILE A 302 -8.96 -9.37 19.61
CA ILE A 302 -9.54 -8.08 19.18
C ILE A 302 -10.57 -8.25 18.06
N MET A 303 -10.42 -9.26 17.21
CA MET A 303 -11.38 -9.59 16.15
C MET A 303 -12.78 -9.92 16.68
N GLU A 304 -12.89 -10.53 17.87
CA GLU A 304 -14.18 -10.83 18.51
C GLU A 304 -14.97 -9.56 18.83
N ASN A 305 -14.31 -8.47 19.22
CA ASN A 305 -14.95 -7.18 19.46
C ASN A 305 -15.60 -6.61 18.19
N TYR A 306 -15.01 -6.92 17.03
CA TYR A 306 -15.49 -6.48 15.72
C TYR A 306 -16.44 -7.48 15.05
N GLY A 307 -16.89 -8.52 15.79
CA GLY A 307 -17.92 -9.48 15.38
C GLY A 307 -17.41 -10.69 14.61
N PHE A 308 -16.09 -10.94 14.62
CA PHE A 308 -15.46 -12.09 13.96
C PHE A 308 -14.97 -13.12 14.97
N VAL A 309 -14.96 -14.37 14.55
CA VAL A 309 -14.40 -15.48 15.32
C VAL A 309 -13.53 -16.36 14.43
N LEU A 310 -12.68 -17.14 15.07
CA LEU A 310 -11.96 -18.24 14.43
C LEU A 310 -12.96 -19.31 13.96
N LEU A 311 -12.66 -19.96 12.86
CA LEU A 311 -13.42 -21.12 12.39
C LEU A 311 -13.20 -22.30 13.32
N SER A 312 -14.24 -23.08 13.56
CA SER A 312 -14.14 -24.37 14.22
C SER A 312 -13.34 -25.37 13.36
N LYS A 313 -12.92 -26.48 13.98
CA LYS A 313 -12.22 -27.56 13.24
C LYS A 313 -13.08 -28.14 12.12
N ASP A 314 -14.39 -28.27 12.36
CA ASP A 314 -15.33 -28.79 11.37
C ASP A 314 -15.44 -27.81 10.19
N GLU A 315 -15.62 -26.50 10.45
CA GLU A 315 -15.64 -25.47 9.40
C GLU A 315 -14.32 -25.41 8.62
N CYS A 316 -13.18 -25.54 9.27
CA CYS A 316 -11.88 -25.64 8.61
C CYS A 316 -11.82 -26.85 7.67
N SER A 317 -12.28 -28.01 8.15
CA SER A 317 -12.31 -29.24 7.36
C SER A 317 -13.24 -29.13 6.14
N GLU A 318 -14.42 -28.52 6.31
CA GLU A 318 -15.37 -28.27 5.21
C GLU A 318 -14.78 -27.45 4.06
N ILE A 319 -13.98 -26.45 4.38
CA ILE A 319 -13.34 -25.59 3.38
C ILE A 319 -11.92 -26.04 2.98
N GLY A 320 -11.46 -27.17 3.56
CA GLY A 320 -10.21 -27.84 3.16
C GLY A 320 -8.93 -27.15 3.64
N ILE A 321 -8.98 -26.49 4.81
CA ILE A 321 -7.81 -25.85 5.45
C ILE A 321 -7.46 -26.55 6.78
N PRO A 322 -6.17 -26.52 7.21
CA PRO A 322 -5.77 -27.18 8.45
C PRO A 322 -6.36 -26.51 9.71
N ASN A 323 -6.31 -25.20 9.78
CA ASN A 323 -6.72 -24.37 10.90
C ASN A 323 -7.25 -23.02 10.43
N SER A 324 -7.96 -22.30 11.31
CA SER A 324 -8.39 -20.92 11.05
C SER A 324 -7.21 -19.93 10.99
N VAL A 325 -6.21 -20.11 11.84
CA VAL A 325 -4.90 -19.48 11.80
C VAL A 325 -3.85 -20.58 11.76
N GLY A 326 -2.87 -20.49 10.87
CA GLY A 326 -1.86 -21.52 10.74
C GLY A 326 -0.66 -21.07 9.92
N SER A 327 0.42 -21.88 9.97
CA SER A 327 1.67 -21.54 9.31
C SER A 327 1.70 -21.89 7.82
N PHE A 328 2.52 -21.19 7.05
CA PHE A 328 2.80 -21.55 5.66
C PHE A 328 3.49 -22.93 5.55
N GLN A 329 4.20 -23.37 6.59
CA GLN A 329 4.75 -24.72 6.62
C GLN A 329 3.64 -25.78 6.56
N GLN A 330 2.54 -25.59 7.30
CA GLN A 330 1.39 -26.49 7.23
C GLN A 330 0.75 -26.49 5.84
N LEU A 331 0.62 -25.32 5.22
CA LEU A 331 0.09 -25.20 3.85
C LEU A 331 1.01 -25.82 2.82
N TYR A 332 2.33 -25.76 3.02
CA TYR A 332 3.29 -26.43 2.14
C TYR A 332 3.12 -27.96 2.19
N GLY A 333 2.98 -28.51 3.41
CA GLY A 333 2.68 -29.93 3.57
C GLY A 333 1.34 -30.35 2.94
N LEU A 334 0.32 -29.49 3.03
CA LEU A 334 -0.97 -29.71 2.39
C LEU A 334 -0.83 -29.70 0.84
N MET A 335 -0.05 -28.79 0.27
CA MET A 335 0.26 -28.75 -1.15
C MET A 335 0.97 -30.02 -1.62
N GLU A 336 1.96 -30.51 -0.87
CA GLU A 336 2.67 -31.76 -1.18
C GLU A 336 1.72 -32.96 -1.17
N GLN A 337 0.84 -33.07 -0.19
CA GLN A 337 -0.19 -34.12 -0.12
C GLN A 337 -1.16 -34.05 -1.31
N GLU A 338 -1.59 -32.84 -1.69
CA GLU A 338 -2.48 -32.63 -2.83
C GLU A 338 -1.83 -33.06 -4.14
N ILE A 339 -0.56 -32.71 -4.35
CA ILE A 339 0.19 -33.09 -5.55
C ILE A 339 0.45 -34.62 -5.59
N ASN A 340 0.75 -35.22 -4.46
CA ASN A 340 0.89 -36.69 -4.36
C ASN A 340 -0.40 -37.40 -4.75
N LYS A 341 -1.56 -36.87 -4.34
CA LYS A 341 -2.87 -37.41 -4.69
C LYS A 341 -3.26 -37.10 -6.14
N PHE A 342 -2.88 -35.93 -6.63
CA PHE A 342 -3.22 -35.42 -7.97
C PHE A 342 -1.99 -34.84 -8.68
N PRO A 343 -1.11 -35.70 -9.26
CA PRO A 343 0.19 -35.24 -9.80
C PRO A 343 0.10 -34.15 -10.88
N LYS A 344 -0.99 -34.06 -11.64
CA LYS A 344 -1.21 -33.04 -12.67
C LYS A 344 -1.29 -31.62 -12.09
N LYS A 345 -1.69 -31.46 -10.82
CA LYS A 345 -1.74 -30.17 -10.14
C LYS A 345 -0.37 -29.50 -9.92
N ARG A 346 0.72 -30.28 -10.02
CA ARG A 346 2.08 -29.72 -9.99
C ARG A 346 2.25 -28.54 -10.96
N ASN A 347 1.64 -28.64 -12.14
CA ASN A 347 1.74 -27.60 -13.17
C ASN A 347 1.01 -26.29 -12.78
N ASP A 348 0.05 -26.38 -11.85
CA ASP A 348 -0.73 -25.22 -11.40
C ASP A 348 0.04 -24.34 -10.41
N TYR A 349 1.13 -24.88 -9.81
CA TYR A 349 1.87 -24.24 -8.72
C TYR A 349 3.28 -23.78 -9.12
N GLY A 350 3.60 -23.76 -10.43
CA GLY A 350 4.88 -23.28 -10.94
C GLY A 350 6.08 -23.98 -10.31
N ASP A 351 7.01 -23.18 -9.80
CA ASP A 351 8.23 -23.68 -9.16
C ASP A 351 8.09 -23.85 -7.63
N ALA A 352 6.88 -23.79 -7.05
CA ALA A 352 6.64 -23.89 -5.60
C ALA A 352 7.30 -25.12 -4.94
N LEU A 353 7.27 -26.28 -5.59
CA LEU A 353 7.93 -27.50 -5.10
C LEU A 353 9.47 -27.47 -5.18
N LYS A 354 10.03 -26.51 -5.89
CA LYS A 354 11.48 -26.35 -6.05
C LYS A 354 12.07 -25.35 -5.05
N MET A 355 11.27 -24.89 -4.08
CA MET A 355 11.81 -24.00 -3.03
C MET A 355 13.04 -24.61 -2.39
N THR A 356 14.13 -23.84 -2.35
CA THR A 356 15.34 -24.20 -1.62
C THR A 356 15.07 -24.22 -0.11
N PRO A 357 15.92 -24.83 0.71
CA PRO A 357 15.79 -24.78 2.17
C PRO A 357 15.72 -23.34 2.70
N LYS A 358 16.42 -22.38 2.07
CA LYS A 358 16.44 -20.97 2.44
C LYS A 358 15.11 -20.27 2.08
N GLU A 359 14.59 -20.55 0.88
CA GLU A 359 13.26 -20.06 0.49
C GLU A 359 12.17 -20.61 1.42
N LYS A 360 12.24 -21.88 1.81
CA LYS A 360 11.32 -22.49 2.80
C LYS A 360 11.44 -21.80 4.15
N GLN A 361 12.66 -21.52 4.62
CA GLN A 361 12.90 -20.83 5.87
C GLN A 361 12.22 -19.45 5.86
N ILE A 362 12.41 -18.64 4.82
CA ILE A 362 11.76 -17.32 4.67
C ILE A 362 10.24 -17.47 4.64
N SER A 363 9.74 -18.39 3.82
CA SER A 363 8.30 -18.61 3.66
C SER A 363 7.63 -19.01 4.97
N PHE A 364 8.28 -19.89 5.76
CA PHE A 364 7.70 -20.48 6.96
C PHE A 364 7.70 -19.55 8.18
N TYR A 365 8.25 -18.35 8.07
CA TYR A 365 8.01 -17.26 9.02
C TYR A 365 6.62 -16.63 8.87
N ASN A 366 5.84 -17.00 7.86
CA ASN A 366 4.50 -16.45 7.64
C ASN A 366 3.41 -17.35 8.19
N ASN A 367 2.35 -16.69 8.67
CA ASN A 367 1.07 -17.29 9.01
C ASN A 367 -0.03 -16.76 8.10
N TYR A 368 -1.06 -17.56 7.90
CA TYR A 368 -2.33 -17.16 7.30
C TYR A 368 -3.43 -17.12 8.35
N PHE A 369 -4.51 -16.42 8.04
CA PHE A 369 -5.70 -16.37 8.89
C PHE A 369 -6.98 -16.34 8.05
N ILE A 370 -8.04 -16.92 8.61
CA ILE A 370 -9.42 -16.87 8.12
C ILE A 370 -10.33 -16.68 9.33
N TYR A 371 -10.98 -15.51 9.41
CA TYR A 371 -12.01 -15.22 10.42
C TYR A 371 -13.38 -15.20 9.76
N LYS A 372 -14.42 -15.64 10.48
CA LYS A 372 -15.82 -15.59 10.05
C LYS A 372 -16.57 -14.54 10.84
N LYS A 373 -17.28 -13.67 10.15
CA LYS A 373 -18.16 -12.69 10.79
C LYS A 373 -19.45 -13.36 11.22
N ILE A 374 -19.72 -13.40 12.51
CA ILE A 374 -20.90 -14.09 13.09
C ILE A 374 -22.02 -13.11 13.49
N ARG A 375 -21.71 -11.84 13.69
CA ARG A 375 -22.68 -10.81 14.09
C ARG A 375 -22.28 -9.44 13.57
N ASN A 376 -23.26 -8.56 13.42
CA ASN A 376 -23.01 -7.13 13.27
C ASN A 376 -22.76 -6.51 14.64
N VAL A 377 -21.85 -5.56 14.69
CA VAL A 377 -21.56 -4.73 15.85
C VAL A 377 -21.61 -3.26 15.43
N ASP A 378 -21.84 -2.36 16.36
CA ASP A 378 -21.55 -0.93 16.16
C ASP A 378 -20.03 -0.74 16.19
N ALA A 379 -19.39 -0.92 15.02
CA ALA A 379 -17.94 -0.91 14.89
C ALA A 379 -17.35 0.48 15.23
N ARG A 380 -18.12 1.57 15.07
CA ARG A 380 -17.72 2.91 15.49
C ARG A 380 -17.67 3.01 17.02
N SER A 381 -18.67 2.48 17.70
CA SER A 381 -18.69 2.43 19.18
C SER A 381 -17.55 1.57 19.72
N VAL A 382 -17.30 0.40 19.08
CA VAL A 382 -16.15 -0.46 19.43
C VAL A 382 -14.84 0.30 19.25
N TYR A 383 -14.64 0.96 18.10
CA TYR A 383 -13.46 1.78 17.85
C TYR A 383 -13.27 2.85 18.94
N ASN A 384 -14.32 3.63 19.26
CA ASN A 384 -14.26 4.66 20.28
C ASN A 384 -13.90 4.10 21.67
N THR A 385 -14.41 2.92 22.00
CA THR A 385 -14.08 2.24 23.26
C THR A 385 -12.63 1.76 23.28
N MET A 386 -12.18 1.14 22.20
CA MET A 386 -10.83 0.59 22.10
C MET A 386 -9.75 1.66 22.06
N VAL A 387 -9.95 2.73 21.29
CA VAL A 387 -8.94 3.80 21.11
C VAL A 387 -8.97 4.80 22.29
N GLY A 388 -10.09 4.87 23.00
CA GLY A 388 -10.32 5.80 24.10
C GLY A 388 -10.73 7.17 23.57
N SER A 389 -12.01 7.52 23.72
CA SER A 389 -12.52 8.89 23.54
C SER A 389 -12.39 9.69 24.84
N SER A 390 -11.27 9.58 25.57
CA SER A 390 -11.09 10.40 26.74
C SER A 390 -10.47 11.74 26.33
N LYS A 391 -11.03 12.83 26.84
CA LYS A 391 -10.44 14.19 26.76
C LYS A 391 -8.96 14.22 27.15
N PHE A 392 -8.50 13.21 27.88
CA PHE A 392 -7.13 13.01 28.30
C PHE A 392 -6.22 12.58 27.13
N GLN A 393 -6.74 11.71 26.21
CA GLN A 393 -5.98 11.30 25.02
C GLN A 393 -5.88 12.43 23.99
N GLU A 394 -6.94 13.26 23.85
CA GLU A 394 -6.89 14.48 23.04
C GLU A 394 -5.91 15.50 23.61
N GLN A 395 -5.79 15.58 24.93
CA GLN A 395 -4.80 16.43 25.60
C GLN A 395 -3.36 15.91 25.43
N LEU A 396 -3.14 14.58 25.45
CA LEU A 396 -1.85 13.98 25.17
C LEU A 396 -1.44 14.18 23.70
N ASN A 397 -2.35 13.91 22.76
CA ASN A 397 -2.07 14.12 21.34
C ASN A 397 -1.80 15.60 21.01
N LYS A 398 -2.49 16.52 21.71
CA LYS A 398 -2.26 17.95 21.56
C LYS A 398 -0.93 18.39 22.17
N ALA A 399 -0.53 17.77 23.28
CA ALA A 399 0.77 18.02 23.88
C ALA A 399 1.94 17.48 22.99
N GLU A 400 1.76 16.32 22.34
CA GLU A 400 2.72 15.77 21.39
C GLU A 400 2.78 16.61 20.09
N GLU A 401 1.66 17.16 19.61
CA GLU A 401 1.63 18.11 18.49
C GLU A 401 2.31 19.44 18.88
N ASP A 402 2.03 19.95 20.08
CA ASP A 402 2.64 21.19 20.58
C ASP A 402 4.17 21.01 20.82
N GLU A 403 4.65 19.85 21.31
CA GLU A 403 6.07 19.51 21.42
C GLU A 403 6.75 19.38 20.05
N ALA A 404 6.08 18.76 19.07
CA ALA A 404 6.61 18.63 17.71
C ALA A 404 6.70 20.00 17.00
N ASP A 405 5.77 20.90 17.25
CA ASP A 405 5.80 22.29 16.74
C ASP A 405 6.84 23.16 17.48
N GLU A 406 7.11 22.92 18.77
CA GLU A 406 8.20 23.57 19.50
C GLU A 406 9.58 23.11 19.02
N ASP A 407 9.78 21.81 18.80
CA ASP A 407 11.02 21.26 18.22
C ASP A 407 11.26 21.76 16.79
N ALA A 408 10.21 21.83 15.94
CA ALA A 408 10.28 22.42 14.61
C ALA A 408 10.63 23.93 14.69
N GLY A 409 10.06 24.64 15.66
CA GLY A 409 10.34 26.06 15.92
C GLY A 409 11.77 26.33 16.45
N GLU A 410 12.36 25.41 17.23
CA GLU A 410 13.76 25.50 17.67
C GLU A 410 14.74 25.20 16.53
N ILE A 411 14.42 24.23 15.66
CA ILE A 411 15.20 23.92 14.45
C ILE A 411 15.18 25.13 13.49
N GLU A 412 14.03 25.77 13.31
CA GLU A 412 13.91 26.97 12.47
C GLU A 412 14.67 28.18 13.05
N LYS A 413 14.75 28.32 14.38
CA LYS A 413 15.59 29.35 15.05
C LYS A 413 17.08 29.08 14.92
N GLN A 414 17.52 27.82 14.87
CA GLN A 414 18.91 27.44 14.65
C GLN A 414 19.36 27.60 13.21
N LEU A 415 18.44 27.60 12.25
CA LEU A 415 18.69 27.77 10.81
C LEU A 415 18.64 29.24 10.36
N GLN A 416 18.35 30.22 11.22
CA GLN A 416 18.43 31.62 10.83
C GLN A 416 19.87 32.08 10.66
N PRO A 417 20.26 32.66 9.51
CA PRO A 417 21.65 33.09 9.27
C PRO A 417 22.03 34.19 10.27
N VAL A 418 23.14 33.96 10.97
CA VAL A 418 23.76 34.92 11.87
C VAL A 418 23.95 36.23 11.16
N LYS A 419 23.26 37.30 11.60
CA LYS A 419 23.45 38.66 11.07
C LYS A 419 24.91 39.08 11.26
N ALA A 420 25.59 39.32 10.15
CA ALA A 420 26.96 39.81 10.13
C ALA A 420 27.10 41.13 10.94
N PRO A 421 28.21 41.33 11.68
CA PRO A 421 28.38 42.49 12.55
C PRO A 421 28.41 43.78 11.72
N LYS A 422 27.65 44.78 12.14
CA LYS A 422 27.62 46.14 11.55
C LYS A 422 29.02 46.76 11.61
N LYS A 423 29.64 46.95 10.44
CA LYS A 423 30.87 47.77 10.33
C LYS A 423 30.58 49.23 10.69
N LEU A 424 31.30 49.77 11.66
CA LEU A 424 31.33 51.17 12.03
C LEU A 424 31.68 52.04 10.82
N LYS A 425 30.78 52.95 10.46
CA LYS A 425 31.12 54.03 9.49
C LYS A 425 32.02 55.05 10.15
N LYS A 426 33.30 55.11 9.76
CA LYS A 426 34.12 56.29 9.98
C LYS A 426 33.71 57.35 8.94
N ARG A 427 33.35 58.51 9.47
CA ARG A 427 33.13 59.76 8.74
C ARG A 427 34.44 60.22 8.11
N LEU A 428 34.45 60.48 6.78
CA LEU A 428 35.36 61.46 6.16
C LEU A 428 34.52 62.41 5.32
N VAL A 429 34.76 63.68 5.60
CA VAL A 429 34.17 64.86 4.97
C VAL A 429 35.07 65.37 3.86
N LEU A 430 34.51 66.09 2.89
CA LEU A 430 35.12 66.88 1.76
C LEU A 430 35.15 66.15 0.40
N ALA A 431 34.80 66.75 -0.70
CA ALA A 431 34.44 68.11 -1.10
C ALA A 431 33.68 68.07 -2.45
N GLN A 432 32.97 69.14 -2.69
CA GLN A 432 32.26 69.58 -3.88
C GLN A 432 33.01 69.45 -5.23
N SER A 433 32.30 69.21 -6.32
CA SER A 433 32.11 70.15 -7.46
C SER A 433 31.33 69.44 -8.58
N SER A 434 30.19 69.91 -8.85
CA SER A 434 29.72 70.82 -9.96
C SER A 434 29.61 70.18 -11.34
N LYS A 435 28.39 70.40 -11.83
CA LYS A 435 27.94 70.73 -13.23
C LYS A 435 27.55 69.59 -14.14
N GLU A 436 26.46 69.62 -14.61
CA GLU A 436 25.55 70.29 -15.60
C GLU A 436 25.05 69.23 -16.59
N SER A 437 23.77 69.04 -16.61
CA SER A 437 22.73 69.49 -17.57
C SER A 437 22.87 68.99 -18.99
N VAL A 438 21.81 68.46 -19.52
CA VAL A 438 20.96 68.83 -20.62
C VAL A 438 20.14 67.68 -21.12
N GLU A 439 18.84 67.67 -20.87
CA GLU A 439 17.72 67.84 -21.77
C GLU A 439 17.62 66.93 -23.01
N SER A 440 16.52 66.17 -22.98
CA SER A 440 15.35 66.23 -23.89
C SER A 440 15.55 65.60 -25.27
N VAL A 441 14.66 64.87 -25.80
CA VAL A 441 13.44 65.19 -26.54
C VAL A 441 12.81 63.90 -27.09
N GLU A 442 11.52 63.85 -26.96
CA GLU A 442 10.48 63.14 -27.67
C GLU A 442 10.71 62.70 -29.10
N ASN A 443 10.13 61.62 -29.59
CA ASN A 443 8.93 61.60 -30.43
C ASN A 443 8.73 60.22 -31.09
N ASN A 444 7.61 59.59 -30.81
CA ASN A 444 6.40 59.44 -31.61
C ASN A 444 6.47 58.73 -32.99
N ASN A 445 5.46 57.90 -33.09
CA ASN A 445 4.72 57.54 -34.31
C ASN A 445 5.28 56.30 -35.08
N ASP A 446 4.51 55.48 -35.59
CA ASP A 446 3.07 55.21 -35.73
C ASP A 446 2.93 54.01 -36.70
N THR A 447 1.87 53.26 -36.50
CA THR A 447 1.09 52.58 -37.55
C THR A 447 1.75 51.55 -38.49
N ASN A 448 1.31 50.30 -38.55
CA ASN A 448 0.22 49.85 -39.41
C ASN A 448 0.06 48.30 -39.42
N LYS A 449 -1.15 47.88 -39.17
CA LYS A 449 -1.79 46.67 -39.73
C LYS A 449 -2.22 47.00 -41.18
N PRO A 450 -2.84 46.06 -41.93
CA PRO A 450 -2.96 44.59 -41.95
C PRO A 450 -2.72 44.00 -43.36
N ILE A 451 -2.99 42.74 -43.59
CA ILE A 451 -3.88 42.18 -44.62
C ILE A 451 -3.78 40.65 -44.71
N SER A 452 -4.95 40.09 -44.69
CA SER A 452 -5.34 38.72 -44.96
C SER A 452 -5.09 38.22 -46.36
N ALA A 453 -4.95 36.92 -46.57
CA ALA A 453 -5.63 36.23 -47.68
C ALA A 453 -5.71 34.72 -47.45
N LYS A 454 -6.94 34.25 -47.58
CA LYS A 454 -7.37 32.84 -47.76
C LYS A 454 -6.95 32.33 -49.14
N THR A 455 -6.76 31.01 -49.28
CA THR A 455 -7.35 30.12 -50.31
C THR A 455 -6.94 28.69 -49.98
N LYS A 456 -7.83 27.76 -49.66
CA LYS A 456 -8.68 26.79 -50.39
C LYS A 456 -7.90 26.09 -51.52
N THR A 457 -7.78 24.80 -51.51
CA THR A 457 -8.53 23.67 -52.08
C THR A 457 -7.65 22.44 -52.20
N SER A 458 -8.14 21.36 -51.66
CA SER A 458 -8.63 20.11 -52.28
C SER A 458 -7.62 19.30 -53.12
N THR A 459 -7.30 18.16 -52.68
CA THR A 459 -7.80 16.81 -53.12
C THR A 459 -7.54 15.80 -52.01
#